data_009413f24a0002c829c16b8b51e6e9bd
#
_entry.id   009413f24a0002c829c16b8b51e6e9bd
#
_cell.length_a   1.000
_cell.length_b   1.000
_cell.length_c   1.000
_cell.angle_alpha   90.00
_cell.angle_beta   90.00
_cell.angle_gamma   90.00
#
_symmetry.space_group_name_H-M   'P 1'
#
loop_
_entity.id
_entity.type
_entity.pdbx_description
1 polymer ?
#
loop_
_entity_poly.entity_id
_entity_poly.type
_entity_poly.pdbx_seq_one_letter_code
_entity_poly.pdbx_strand_id
1 'polypeptide(L)'
;MNNGQEKTEKNPKGAGAPRIQIDIEELDKLCQLQCTLVEIAGWFKCDMETVEDFIQRTFNVKFSQYYEQKKGLGKIALRRAQMQNAINGNATLQIWLGKNMLGQVDSHTVNANISGVLSLGEKRLIDYCDEEDVDAVAKQIEDKE
;
A
#
# COMPACT_ATOMS: atom_id res chain seq x y z
N MET A 1 -37.53 28.20 -5.72
CA MET A 1 -38.02 27.52 -4.52
C MET A 1 -38.65 26.21 -4.96
N ASN A 2 -37.89 25.14 -5.02
CA ASN A 2 -38.41 23.80 -5.29
C ASN A 2 -38.02 22.90 -4.12
N ASN A 3 -39.00 22.66 -3.24
CA ASN A 3 -38.90 21.66 -2.20
C ASN A 3 -39.00 20.27 -2.84
N GLY A 4 -37.87 19.63 -3.06
CA GLY A 4 -37.80 18.20 -3.33
C GLY A 4 -38.20 17.44 -2.04
N GLN A 5 -39.45 17.06 -1.94
CA GLN A 5 -39.89 16.12 -0.91
C GLN A 5 -39.32 14.74 -1.23
N GLU A 6 -38.30 14.30 -0.47
CA GLU A 6 -37.91 12.91 -0.40
C GLU A 6 -39.12 12.07 0.04
N LYS A 7 -39.62 11.26 -0.89
CA LYS A 7 -40.62 10.24 -0.56
C LYS A 7 -39.92 9.13 0.23
N THR A 8 -40.01 9.19 1.54
CA THR A 8 -39.77 8.03 2.41
C THR A 8 -40.75 6.95 2.06
N GLU A 9 -40.32 5.90 1.36
CA GLU A 9 -41.13 4.68 1.19
C GLU A 9 -41.44 4.07 2.55
N LYS A 10 -42.72 4.11 2.93
CA LYS A 10 -43.19 3.48 4.14
C LYS A 10 -43.07 1.97 4.00
N ASN A 11 -42.26 1.35 4.88
CA ASN A 11 -42.21 -0.10 5.01
C ASN A 11 -43.60 -0.68 5.25
N PRO A 12 -43.98 -1.81 4.60
CA PRO A 12 -45.21 -2.49 4.88
C PRO A 12 -45.24 -2.99 6.33
N LYS A 13 -46.38 -2.90 6.96
CA LYS A 13 -46.62 -3.30 8.37
C LYS A 13 -46.09 -4.72 8.59
N GLY A 14 -45.04 -4.87 9.41
CA GLY A 14 -44.46 -6.16 9.80
C GLY A 14 -42.98 -6.37 9.48
N ALA A 15 -42.33 -5.45 8.76
CA ALA A 15 -40.89 -5.51 8.51
C ALA A 15 -40.14 -4.66 9.55
N GLY A 16 -39.04 -5.18 10.09
CA GLY A 16 -38.18 -4.53 11.10
C GLY A 16 -37.78 -3.09 10.80
N ALA A 17 -36.80 -2.55 11.54
CA ALA A 17 -36.33 -1.18 11.42
C ALA A 17 -36.07 -0.73 9.93
N PRO A 18 -36.33 0.56 9.62
CA PRO A 18 -36.13 1.07 8.24
C PRO A 18 -34.71 0.78 7.78
N ARG A 19 -34.58 0.24 6.56
CA ARG A 19 -33.28 -0.09 5.98
C ARG A 19 -32.49 1.19 5.74
N ILE A 20 -31.24 1.19 6.17
CA ILE A 20 -30.31 2.27 5.90
C ILE A 20 -30.08 2.33 4.38
N GLN A 21 -30.20 3.51 3.80
CA GLN A 21 -29.88 3.74 2.40
C GLN A 21 -28.37 3.95 2.29
N ILE A 22 -27.71 3.03 1.59
CA ILE A 22 -26.30 3.14 1.25
C ILE A 22 -26.20 3.66 -0.17
N ASP A 23 -25.55 4.82 -0.33
CA ASP A 23 -25.25 5.37 -1.65
C ASP A 23 -24.10 4.60 -2.30
N ILE A 24 -24.36 4.05 -3.48
CA ILE A 24 -23.42 3.23 -4.22
C ILE A 24 -22.20 4.05 -4.66
N GLU A 25 -22.39 5.31 -5.06
CA GLU A 25 -21.29 6.17 -5.51
C GLU A 25 -20.34 6.48 -4.34
N GLU A 26 -20.88 6.76 -3.16
CA GLU A 26 -20.07 6.98 -1.96
C GLU A 26 -19.37 5.69 -1.50
N LEU A 27 -20.07 4.55 -1.54
CA LEU A 27 -19.47 3.25 -1.24
C LEU A 27 -18.29 2.94 -2.17
N ASP A 28 -18.44 3.21 -3.47
CA ASP A 28 -17.38 3.05 -4.46
C ASP A 28 -16.16 3.92 -4.14
N LYS A 29 -16.38 5.19 -3.81
CA LYS A 29 -15.31 6.12 -3.44
C LYS A 29 -14.57 5.65 -2.21
N LEU A 30 -15.28 5.21 -1.16
CA LEU A 30 -14.66 4.69 0.06
C LEU A 30 -13.81 3.43 -0.22
N CYS A 31 -14.31 2.52 -1.04
CA CYS A 31 -13.55 1.35 -1.47
C CYS A 31 -12.30 1.72 -2.29
N GLN A 32 -12.40 2.71 -3.18
CA GLN A 32 -11.26 3.23 -3.96
C GLN A 32 -10.20 3.89 -3.06
N LEU A 33 -10.63 4.57 -1.99
CA LEU A 33 -9.76 5.13 -0.96
C LEU A 33 -9.13 4.07 -0.05
N GLN A 34 -9.51 2.81 -0.22
CA GLN A 34 -9.05 1.67 0.57
C GLN A 34 -9.47 1.74 2.05
N CYS A 35 -10.63 2.36 2.33
CA CYS A 35 -11.24 2.32 3.65
C CYS A 35 -11.58 0.88 4.04
N THR A 36 -11.39 0.54 5.30
CA THR A 36 -11.77 -0.77 5.86
C THR A 36 -13.28 -0.90 5.97
N LEU A 37 -13.80 -2.12 6.08
CA LEU A 37 -15.25 -2.36 6.27
C LEU A 37 -15.79 -1.63 7.51
N VAL A 38 -15.00 -1.55 8.58
CA VAL A 38 -15.36 -0.83 9.82
C VAL A 38 -15.51 0.67 9.56
N GLU A 39 -14.59 1.28 8.80
CA GLU A 39 -14.65 2.69 8.44
C GLU A 39 -15.85 2.99 7.53
N ILE A 40 -16.12 2.11 6.57
CA ILE A 40 -17.29 2.21 5.67
C ILE A 40 -18.59 2.12 6.46
N ALA A 41 -18.70 1.14 7.37
CA ALA A 41 -19.87 0.98 8.24
C ALA A 41 -20.08 2.21 9.14
N GLY A 42 -18.98 2.74 9.71
CA GLY A 42 -19.00 3.98 10.49
C GLY A 42 -19.45 5.21 9.68
N TRP A 43 -19.04 5.32 8.42
CA TRP A 43 -19.46 6.39 7.52
C TRP A 43 -20.97 6.41 7.29
N PHE A 44 -21.53 5.23 7.01
CA PHE A 44 -22.98 5.07 6.80
C PHE A 44 -23.77 4.93 8.11
N LYS A 45 -23.11 4.98 9.27
CA LYS A 45 -23.72 4.82 10.61
C LYS A 45 -24.53 3.53 10.74
N CYS A 46 -23.96 2.43 10.27
CA CYS A 46 -24.57 1.10 10.30
C CYS A 46 -23.55 0.04 10.75
N ASP A 47 -24.02 -1.17 10.94
CA ASP A 47 -23.17 -2.32 11.24
C ASP A 47 -22.51 -2.87 9.98
N MET A 48 -21.36 -3.52 10.15
CA MET A 48 -20.62 -4.15 9.05
C MET A 48 -21.47 -5.14 8.26
N GLU A 49 -22.27 -5.94 8.96
CA GLU A 49 -23.20 -6.92 8.37
C GLU A 49 -24.21 -6.23 7.43
N THR A 50 -24.68 -5.03 7.78
CA THR A 50 -25.59 -4.24 6.93
C THR A 50 -24.94 -3.86 5.60
N VAL A 51 -23.65 -3.51 5.60
CA VAL A 51 -22.87 -3.18 4.37
C VAL A 51 -22.67 -4.45 3.53
N GLU A 52 -22.29 -5.54 4.15
CA GLU A 52 -22.09 -6.83 3.47
C GLU A 52 -23.40 -7.34 2.84
N ASP A 53 -24.50 -7.31 3.57
CA ASP A 53 -25.83 -7.66 3.09
C ASP A 53 -26.30 -6.76 1.95
N PHE A 54 -26.03 -5.46 2.03
CA PHE A 54 -26.34 -4.52 0.95
C PHE A 54 -25.62 -4.91 -0.35
N ILE A 55 -24.33 -5.17 -0.28
CA ILE A 55 -23.51 -5.55 -1.42
C ILE A 55 -23.96 -6.90 -1.98
N GLN A 56 -24.21 -7.87 -1.11
CA GLN A 56 -24.68 -9.19 -1.53
C GLN A 56 -26.04 -9.13 -2.24
N ARG A 57 -26.96 -8.31 -1.76
CA ARG A 57 -28.28 -8.13 -2.37
C ARG A 57 -28.26 -7.35 -3.67
N THR A 58 -27.40 -6.32 -3.74
CA THR A 58 -27.37 -5.39 -4.88
C THR A 58 -26.56 -5.93 -6.04
N PHE A 59 -25.40 -6.54 -5.74
CA PHE A 59 -24.42 -6.98 -6.75
C PHE A 59 -24.28 -8.50 -6.83
N ASN A 60 -24.87 -9.26 -5.91
CA ASN A 60 -24.75 -10.72 -5.80
C ASN A 60 -23.31 -11.21 -5.68
N VAL A 61 -22.45 -10.43 -5.02
CA VAL A 61 -21.05 -10.74 -4.76
C VAL A 61 -20.72 -10.53 -3.29
N LYS A 62 -19.66 -11.17 -2.79
CA LYS A 62 -19.16 -10.92 -1.43
C LYS A 62 -18.47 -9.56 -1.36
N PHE A 63 -18.50 -8.92 -0.18
CA PHE A 63 -17.80 -7.67 0.07
C PHE A 63 -16.34 -7.72 -0.38
N SER A 64 -15.61 -8.79 -0.08
CA SER A 64 -14.19 -8.93 -0.46
C SER A 64 -13.97 -8.84 -1.97
N GLN A 65 -14.83 -9.45 -2.78
CA GLN A 65 -14.73 -9.40 -4.25
C GLN A 65 -15.04 -8.00 -4.78
N TYR A 66 -16.11 -7.39 -4.28
CA TYR A 66 -16.49 -6.02 -4.62
C TYR A 66 -15.37 -5.03 -4.25
N TYR A 67 -14.88 -5.13 -3.03
CA TYR A 67 -13.80 -4.28 -2.51
C TYR A 67 -12.52 -4.37 -3.33
N GLU A 68 -12.05 -5.57 -3.67
CA GLU A 68 -10.82 -5.73 -4.47
C GLU A 68 -10.95 -5.12 -5.89
N GLN A 69 -12.12 -5.21 -6.51
CA GLN A 69 -12.37 -4.57 -7.80
C GLN A 69 -12.27 -3.04 -7.70
N LYS A 70 -12.95 -2.44 -6.71
CA LYS A 70 -12.97 -0.98 -6.54
C LYS A 70 -11.62 -0.44 -6.07
N LYS A 71 -10.96 -1.12 -5.16
CA LYS A 71 -9.59 -0.83 -4.71
C LYS A 71 -8.58 -0.80 -5.86
N GLY A 72 -8.73 -1.72 -6.83
CA GLY A 72 -7.92 -1.73 -8.05
C GLY A 72 -8.02 -0.42 -8.83
N LEU A 73 -9.23 0.10 -9.00
CA LEU A 73 -9.47 1.39 -9.67
C LEU A 73 -8.83 2.56 -8.92
N GLY A 74 -8.92 2.58 -7.58
CA GLY A 74 -8.27 3.59 -6.74
C GLY A 74 -6.75 3.59 -6.89
N LYS A 75 -6.12 2.41 -6.93
CA LYS A 75 -4.68 2.28 -7.20
C LYS A 75 -4.28 2.83 -8.57
N ILE A 76 -5.10 2.59 -9.60
CA ILE A 76 -4.87 3.12 -10.95
C ILE A 76 -4.98 4.64 -10.95
N ALA A 77 -6.01 5.20 -10.29
CA ALA A 77 -6.19 6.64 -10.18
C ALA A 77 -5.00 7.32 -9.47
N LEU A 78 -4.52 6.74 -8.37
CA LEU A 78 -3.34 7.22 -7.65
C LEU A 78 -2.09 7.20 -8.53
N ARG A 79 -1.81 6.08 -9.22
CA ARG A 79 -0.66 5.97 -10.13
C ARG A 79 -0.71 7.01 -11.24
N ARG A 80 -1.91 7.23 -11.81
CA ARG A 80 -2.10 8.26 -12.85
C ARG A 80 -1.80 9.65 -12.32
N ALA A 81 -2.31 10.00 -11.14
CA ALA A 81 -2.05 11.28 -10.50
C ALA A 81 -0.56 11.49 -10.18
N GLN A 82 0.11 10.47 -9.67
CA GLN A 82 1.56 10.51 -9.40
C GLN A 82 2.35 10.71 -10.69
N MET A 83 2.06 9.95 -11.74
CA MET A 83 2.71 10.07 -13.04
C MET A 83 2.48 11.46 -13.66
N GLN A 84 1.25 11.95 -13.66
CA GLN A 84 0.94 13.27 -14.19
C GLN A 84 1.69 14.38 -13.43
N ASN A 85 1.77 14.27 -12.11
CA ASN A 85 2.45 15.26 -11.29
C ASN A 85 3.98 15.23 -11.50
N ALA A 86 4.56 14.04 -11.72
CA ALA A 86 5.95 13.90 -12.10
C ALA A 86 6.23 14.54 -13.48
N ILE A 87 5.39 14.28 -14.49
CA ILE A 87 5.50 14.86 -15.84
C ILE A 87 5.40 16.39 -15.79
N ASN A 88 4.58 16.93 -14.89
CA ASN A 88 4.42 18.38 -14.69
C ASN A 88 5.62 19.04 -13.98
N GLY A 89 6.72 18.31 -13.75
CA GLY A 89 7.99 18.86 -13.26
C GLY A 89 8.25 18.66 -11.77
N ASN A 90 7.49 17.83 -11.07
CA ASN A 90 7.81 17.52 -9.67
C ASN A 90 9.03 16.59 -9.58
N ALA A 91 10.20 17.18 -9.30
CA ALA A 91 11.48 16.46 -9.24
C ALA A 91 11.48 15.33 -8.20
N THR A 92 10.85 15.53 -7.05
CA THR A 92 10.77 14.50 -5.99
C THR A 92 10.03 13.26 -6.48
N LEU A 93 8.88 13.46 -7.15
CA LEU A 93 8.11 12.34 -7.71
C LEU A 93 8.80 11.70 -8.90
N GLN A 94 9.54 12.46 -9.73
CA GLN A 94 10.34 11.90 -10.81
C GLN A 94 11.41 10.95 -10.28
N ILE A 95 12.16 11.36 -9.26
CA ILE A 95 13.16 10.52 -8.60
C ILE A 95 12.52 9.29 -7.95
N TRP A 96 11.42 9.49 -7.21
CA TRP A 96 10.71 8.41 -6.53
C TRP A 96 10.15 7.37 -7.51
N LEU A 97 9.50 7.81 -8.58
CA LEU A 97 8.97 6.93 -9.62
C LEU A 97 10.09 6.25 -10.39
N GLY A 98 11.21 6.97 -10.68
CA GLY A 98 12.39 6.40 -11.31
C GLY A 98 12.96 5.22 -10.53
N LYS A 99 13.09 5.37 -9.20
CA LYS A 99 13.55 4.29 -8.32
C LYS A 99 12.58 3.11 -8.27
N ASN A 100 11.27 3.37 -8.14
CA ASN A 100 10.28 2.32 -7.94
C ASN A 100 9.83 1.61 -9.23
N MET A 101 9.83 2.30 -10.36
CA MET A 101 9.31 1.76 -11.63
C MET A 101 10.41 1.41 -12.63
N LEU A 102 11.53 2.15 -12.63
CA LEU A 102 12.62 1.98 -13.57
C LEU A 102 13.87 1.35 -12.95
N GLY A 103 13.85 1.03 -11.66
CA GLY A 103 14.99 0.42 -10.97
C GLY A 103 16.20 1.35 -10.84
N GLN A 104 16.02 2.67 -10.96
CA GLN A 104 17.09 3.64 -10.76
C GLN A 104 17.54 3.62 -9.30
N VAL A 105 18.86 3.62 -9.09
CA VAL A 105 19.48 3.66 -7.76
C VAL A 105 20.37 4.88 -7.66
N ASP A 106 20.45 5.46 -6.46
CA ASP A 106 21.49 6.44 -6.20
C ASP A 106 22.80 5.67 -6.13
N SER A 107 23.65 5.77 -7.17
CA SER A 107 25.00 5.27 -7.08
C SER A 107 25.79 6.20 -6.15
N HIS A 108 25.68 5.99 -4.86
CA HIS A 108 26.68 6.47 -3.94
C HIS A 108 27.90 5.57 -4.14
N THR A 109 28.83 6.00 -4.97
CA THR A 109 30.21 5.59 -4.81
C THR A 109 30.64 6.17 -3.47
N VAL A 110 30.38 5.43 -2.40
CA VAL A 110 31.05 5.65 -1.14
C VAL A 110 32.51 5.25 -1.45
N ASN A 111 33.31 6.22 -1.91
CA ASN A 111 34.74 6.19 -1.69
C ASN A 111 34.95 6.43 -0.18
N ALA A 112 34.34 5.59 0.66
CA ALA A 112 34.85 5.36 1.97
C ALA A 112 36.24 4.83 1.73
N ASN A 113 37.26 5.49 2.28
CA ASN A 113 38.55 4.89 2.44
C ASN A 113 38.34 3.56 3.17
N ILE A 114 38.14 2.49 2.38
CA ILE A 114 37.92 1.12 2.84
C ILE A 114 39.11 0.70 3.73
N SER A 115 40.30 1.31 3.53
CA SER A 115 41.45 1.14 4.41
C SER A 115 41.18 1.39 5.89
N GLY A 116 40.33 2.40 6.23
CA GLY A 116 39.95 2.64 7.63
C GLY A 116 38.91 1.65 8.18
N VAL A 117 38.01 1.18 7.35
CA VAL A 117 36.99 0.22 7.72
C VAL A 117 37.54 -1.20 7.73
N LEU A 118 38.42 -1.54 6.81
CA LEU A 118 39.13 -2.82 6.80
C LEU A 118 40.04 -2.96 8.03
N SER A 119 40.75 -1.91 8.45
CA SER A 119 41.59 -1.96 9.65
C SER A 119 40.76 -2.15 10.94
N LEU A 120 39.53 -1.64 10.98
CA LEU A 120 38.59 -1.87 12.09
C LEU A 120 37.95 -3.26 12.03
N GLY A 121 37.71 -3.78 10.81
CA GLY A 121 37.20 -5.14 10.58
C GLY A 121 38.26 -6.20 10.92
N GLU A 122 39.48 -5.98 10.47
CA GLU A 122 40.61 -6.87 10.77
C GLU A 122 40.93 -6.94 12.27
N LYS A 123 40.91 -5.82 12.99
CA LYS A 123 41.08 -5.83 14.45
C LYS A 123 39.98 -6.61 15.19
N ARG A 124 38.73 -6.58 14.69
CA ARG A 124 37.63 -7.36 15.28
C ARG A 124 37.70 -8.85 14.90
N LEU A 125 38.26 -9.20 13.75
CA LEU A 125 38.47 -10.58 13.32
C LEU A 125 39.68 -11.22 14.05
N ILE A 126 40.74 -10.48 14.26
CA ILE A 126 41.94 -10.95 14.96
C ILE A 126 41.63 -11.21 16.44
N ASP A 127 40.72 -10.47 17.06
CA ASP A 127 40.27 -10.71 18.43
C ASP A 127 39.36 -11.97 18.58
N TYR A 128 38.93 -12.57 17.44
CA TYR A 128 37.99 -13.71 17.46
C TYR A 128 38.52 -15.00 16.81
N CYS A 129 39.60 -14.93 16.03
CA CYS A 129 40.24 -16.08 15.39
C CYS A 129 41.65 -16.26 15.96
N ASP A 130 41.93 -17.46 16.40
CA ASP A 130 43.30 -17.85 16.80
C ASP A 130 44.22 -17.69 15.57
N GLU A 131 45.50 -17.34 15.81
CA GLU A 131 46.49 -17.01 14.71
C GLU A 131 46.61 -18.13 13.65
N GLU A 132 46.26 -19.37 13.97
CA GLU A 132 46.27 -20.52 13.05
C GLU A 132 45.16 -20.45 11.96
N ASP A 133 44.05 -19.79 12.22
CA ASP A 133 42.95 -19.67 11.26
C ASP A 133 43.18 -18.60 10.18
N VAL A 134 44.01 -17.59 10.50
CA VAL A 134 44.30 -16.49 9.57
C VAL A 134 45.24 -16.95 8.47
N ASP A 135 46.23 -17.79 8.81
CA ASP A 135 47.19 -18.34 7.86
C ASP A 135 46.57 -19.37 6.91
N ALA A 136 45.55 -20.09 7.36
CA ALA A 136 44.81 -21.02 6.52
C ALA A 136 43.99 -20.32 5.45
N VAL A 137 43.40 -19.16 5.75
CA VAL A 137 42.60 -18.37 4.83
C VAL A 137 43.51 -17.63 3.83
N ALA A 138 44.65 -17.14 4.27
CA ALA A 138 45.64 -16.46 3.39
C ALA A 138 46.15 -17.42 2.30
N LYS A 139 46.47 -18.68 2.68
CA LYS A 139 46.91 -19.72 1.70
C LYS A 139 45.86 -20.07 0.67
N GLN A 140 44.55 -20.05 1.03
CA GLN A 140 43.46 -20.36 0.09
C GLN A 140 43.25 -19.24 -0.96
N ILE A 141 43.72 -18.04 -0.67
CA ILE A 141 43.62 -16.90 -1.62
C ILE A 141 44.77 -16.94 -2.61
N GLU A 142 45.96 -17.30 -2.16
CA GLU A 142 47.16 -17.40 -3.03
C GLU A 142 47.08 -18.56 -4.06
N ASP A 143 46.37 -19.66 -3.70
CA ASP A 143 46.22 -20.81 -4.61
C ASP A 143 45.16 -20.60 -5.73
N LYS A 144 44.51 -19.42 -5.81
CA LYS A 144 43.47 -19.10 -6.81
C LYS A 144 43.85 -18.05 -7.83
N GLU A 145 45.09 -17.56 -7.82
CA GLU A 145 45.67 -16.73 -8.90
C GLU A 145 46.54 -17.59 -9.83
#